data_c1829b1d9a26f6de4362ba66e648712f
#
_entry.id   c1829b1d9a26f6de4362ba66e648712f
#
_cell.length_a   1.000
_cell.length_b   1.000
_cell.length_c   1.000
_cell.angle_alpha   90.00
_cell.angle_beta   90.00
_cell.angle_gamma   90.00
#
_symmetry.space_group_name_H-M   'P 1'
#
loop_
_entity.id
_entity.type
_entity.pdbx_description
1 polymer ?
#
loop_
_entity_poly.entity_id
_entity_poly.type
_entity_poly.pdbx_seq_one_letter_code
_entity_poly.pdbx_strand_id
1 'polypeptide(L)'
;MNSFNAKKIGFWTGLAIFVCIFFMPVPEGLSNEGKLTAAIFFLMGIWWATEAMPLYATALLPLIFFPLLGIDPIGVISREYMNKVQFLFAGGFMIGIAMQKWDLHKRIALNILKYLSLIHI
;
A
#
# COMPACT_ATOMS: atom_id res chain seq x y z
N MET A 1 -11.53 -16.44 -18.32
CA MET A 1 -10.40 -16.88 -17.48
C MET A 1 -10.80 -16.62 -16.04
N ASN A 2 -10.96 -17.68 -15.21
CA ASN A 2 -11.49 -17.51 -13.85
C ASN A 2 -10.52 -16.68 -13.01
N SER A 3 -11.00 -15.67 -12.29
CA SER A 3 -10.21 -14.77 -11.44
C SER A 3 -9.31 -15.53 -10.45
N PHE A 4 -9.73 -16.69 -10.01
CA PHE A 4 -8.97 -17.57 -9.12
C PHE A 4 -7.70 -18.11 -9.78
N ASN A 5 -7.74 -18.43 -11.08
CA ASN A 5 -6.55 -18.89 -11.82
C ASN A 5 -5.56 -17.74 -12.07
N ALA A 6 -6.06 -16.54 -12.34
CA ALA A 6 -5.20 -15.36 -12.51
C ALA A 6 -4.40 -15.04 -11.23
N LYS A 7 -5.03 -15.13 -10.07
CA LYS A 7 -4.36 -14.91 -8.77
C LYS A 7 -3.26 -15.94 -8.49
N LYS A 8 -3.54 -17.21 -8.75
CA LYS A 8 -2.53 -18.27 -8.60
C LYS A 8 -1.36 -18.12 -9.57
N ILE A 9 -1.66 -17.83 -10.84
CA ILE A 9 -0.62 -17.60 -11.85
C ILE A 9 0.22 -16.39 -11.45
N GLY A 10 -0.41 -15.28 -11.05
CA GLY A 10 0.28 -14.07 -10.60
C GLY A 10 1.19 -14.32 -9.40
N PHE A 11 0.73 -15.11 -8.43
CA PHE A 11 1.54 -15.47 -7.26
C PHE A 11 2.83 -16.20 -7.67
N TRP A 12 2.71 -17.26 -8.44
CA TRP A 12 3.87 -18.06 -8.86
C TRP A 12 4.77 -17.31 -9.85
N THR A 13 4.19 -16.53 -10.75
CA THR A 13 4.97 -15.70 -11.71
C THR A 13 5.78 -14.63 -10.99
N GLY A 14 5.17 -13.93 -10.03
CA GLY A 14 5.88 -12.94 -9.23
C GLY A 14 7.04 -13.56 -8.44
N LEU A 15 6.78 -14.71 -7.80
CA LEU A 15 7.82 -15.43 -7.06
C LEU A 15 8.94 -15.93 -7.98
N ALA A 16 8.61 -16.46 -9.15
CA ALA A 16 9.60 -16.92 -10.12
C ALA A 16 10.50 -15.79 -10.61
N ILE A 17 9.92 -14.63 -10.94
CA ILE A 17 10.67 -13.44 -11.37
C ILE A 17 11.57 -12.93 -10.23
N PHE A 18 11.07 -12.88 -9.00
CA PHE A 18 11.87 -12.51 -7.83
C PHE A 18 13.09 -13.44 -7.69
N VAL A 19 12.90 -14.75 -7.74
CA VAL A 19 13.96 -15.74 -7.64
C VAL A 19 14.95 -15.62 -8.81
N CYS A 20 14.46 -15.43 -10.03
CA CYS A 20 15.32 -15.22 -11.20
C CYS A 20 16.24 -14.01 -11.05
N ILE A 21 15.68 -12.85 -10.62
CA ILE A 21 16.46 -11.63 -10.42
C ILE A 21 17.43 -11.81 -9.24
N PHE A 22 17.02 -12.50 -8.19
CA PHE A 22 17.84 -12.76 -7.02
C PHE A 22 19.14 -13.50 -7.38
N PHE A 23 19.05 -14.56 -8.18
CA PHE A 23 20.19 -15.38 -8.60
C PHE A 23 20.94 -14.81 -9.82
N MET A 24 20.41 -13.81 -10.50
CA MET A 24 21.07 -13.19 -11.64
C MET A 24 22.35 -12.46 -11.19
N PRO A 25 23.44 -12.52 -11.97
CA PRO A 25 24.62 -11.71 -11.72
C PRO A 25 24.27 -10.23 -11.73
N VAL A 26 24.98 -9.43 -10.93
CA VAL A 26 24.73 -7.98 -10.86
C VAL A 26 25.08 -7.33 -12.20
N PRO A 27 24.15 -6.64 -12.88
CA PRO A 27 24.45 -5.94 -14.13
C PRO A 27 25.48 -4.82 -13.92
N GLU A 28 26.27 -4.54 -14.95
CA GLU A 28 27.22 -3.41 -14.93
C GLU A 28 26.48 -2.09 -14.67
N GLY A 29 26.97 -1.32 -13.70
CA GLY A 29 26.37 -0.04 -13.32
C GLY A 29 25.26 -0.11 -12.26
N LEU A 30 24.88 -1.28 -11.78
CA LEU A 30 23.90 -1.44 -10.70
C LEU A 30 24.56 -2.00 -9.44
N SER A 31 24.17 -1.48 -8.26
CA SER A 31 24.61 -2.08 -6.99
C SER A 31 23.84 -3.38 -6.70
N ASN A 32 24.39 -4.24 -5.85
CA ASN A 32 23.68 -5.46 -5.40
C ASN A 32 22.37 -5.09 -4.69
N GLU A 33 22.36 -4.04 -3.88
CA GLU A 33 21.18 -3.52 -3.20
C GLU A 33 20.12 -3.03 -4.19
N GLY A 34 20.53 -2.32 -5.25
CA GLY A 34 19.66 -1.89 -6.33
C GLY A 34 19.01 -3.06 -7.07
N LYS A 35 19.76 -4.13 -7.34
CA LYS A 35 19.25 -5.36 -7.95
C LYS A 35 18.19 -6.02 -7.04
N LEU A 36 18.48 -6.16 -5.75
CA LEU A 36 17.55 -6.75 -4.78
C LEU A 36 16.27 -5.90 -4.61
N THR A 37 16.44 -4.58 -4.59
CA THR A 37 15.30 -3.64 -4.58
C THR A 37 14.43 -3.81 -5.82
N ALA A 38 15.03 -3.94 -7.00
CA ALA A 38 14.29 -4.20 -8.24
C ALA A 38 13.54 -5.54 -8.19
N ALA A 39 14.14 -6.60 -7.62
CA ALA A 39 13.48 -7.89 -7.45
C ALA A 39 12.19 -7.78 -6.61
N ILE A 40 12.26 -7.05 -5.49
CA ILE A 40 11.10 -6.80 -4.62
C ILE A 40 10.07 -5.94 -5.35
N PHE A 41 10.49 -4.91 -6.08
CA PHE A 41 9.61 -4.04 -6.85
C PHE A 41 8.78 -4.81 -7.89
N PHE A 42 9.42 -5.68 -8.68
CA PHE A 42 8.72 -6.51 -9.65
C PHE A 42 7.78 -7.52 -8.99
N LEU A 43 8.17 -8.14 -7.89
CA LEU A 43 7.32 -9.02 -7.10
C LEU A 43 6.04 -8.30 -6.66
N MET A 44 6.19 -7.10 -6.06
CA MET A 44 5.07 -6.29 -5.59
C MET A 44 4.17 -5.85 -6.74
N GLY A 45 4.75 -5.38 -7.86
CA GLY A 45 4.00 -4.93 -9.03
C GLY A 45 3.14 -6.04 -9.63
N ILE A 46 3.68 -7.25 -9.76
CA ILE A 46 2.95 -8.40 -10.27
C ILE A 46 1.83 -8.81 -9.30
N TRP A 47 2.11 -8.86 -8.00
CA TRP A 47 1.10 -9.23 -7.01
C TRP A 47 -0.01 -8.19 -6.88
N TRP A 48 0.29 -6.91 -7.07
CA TRP A 48 -0.72 -5.86 -7.14
C TRP A 48 -1.58 -5.95 -8.39
N ALA A 49 -0.95 -6.13 -9.56
CA ALA A 49 -1.67 -6.20 -10.84
C ALA A 49 -2.57 -7.45 -10.95
N THR A 50 -2.18 -8.56 -10.34
CA THR A 50 -2.91 -9.82 -10.36
C THR A 50 -3.81 -10.04 -9.15
N GLU A 51 -3.75 -9.14 -8.15
CA GLU A 51 -4.39 -9.32 -6.84
C GLU A 51 -4.07 -10.69 -6.22
N ALA A 52 -2.85 -11.20 -6.44
CA ALA A 52 -2.39 -12.48 -5.93
C ALA A 52 -2.42 -12.54 -4.40
N MET A 53 -2.10 -11.40 -3.76
CA MET A 53 -2.26 -11.17 -2.32
C MET A 53 -3.03 -9.87 -2.04
N PRO A 54 -3.63 -9.72 -0.86
CA PRO A 54 -4.25 -8.47 -0.45
C PRO A 54 -3.27 -7.30 -0.54
N LEU A 55 -3.71 -6.15 -1.05
CA LEU A 55 -2.88 -4.95 -1.25
C LEU A 55 -2.07 -4.55 -0.01
N TYR A 56 -2.73 -4.58 1.16
CA TYR A 56 -2.07 -4.24 2.44
C TYR A 56 -0.97 -5.23 2.83
N ALA A 57 -1.11 -6.51 2.50
CA ALA A 57 -0.09 -7.52 2.78
C ALA A 57 1.11 -7.36 1.83
N THR A 58 0.87 -7.12 0.54
CA THR A 58 1.92 -6.84 -0.43
C THR A 58 2.69 -5.55 -0.09
N ALA A 59 1.99 -4.53 0.41
CA ALA A 59 2.61 -3.28 0.82
C ALA A 59 3.61 -3.43 1.99
N LEU A 60 3.50 -4.48 2.80
CA LEU A 60 4.40 -4.75 3.92
C LEU A 60 5.66 -5.55 3.52
N LEU A 61 5.76 -6.02 2.28
CA LEU A 61 6.92 -6.81 1.83
C LEU A 61 8.26 -6.08 2.00
N PRO A 62 8.42 -4.79 1.65
CA PRO A 62 9.66 -4.08 1.86
C PRO A 62 10.10 -4.04 3.34
N LEU A 63 9.14 -3.90 4.26
CA LEU A 63 9.43 -3.88 5.70
C LEU A 63 10.11 -5.18 6.18
N ILE A 64 9.82 -6.29 5.51
CA ILE A 64 10.38 -7.61 5.83
C ILE A 64 11.64 -7.88 4.99
N PHE A 65 11.54 -7.70 3.67
CA PHE A 65 12.61 -8.10 2.76
C PHE A 65 13.83 -7.18 2.79
N PHE A 66 13.68 -5.88 3.01
CA PHE A 66 14.82 -4.97 3.01
C PHE A 66 15.81 -5.27 4.15
N PRO A 67 15.36 -5.43 5.41
CA PRO A 67 16.27 -5.85 6.47
C PRO A 67 16.80 -7.27 6.29
N LEU A 68 15.96 -8.20 5.81
CA LEU A 68 16.35 -9.59 5.61
C LEU A 68 17.43 -9.76 4.54
N LEU A 69 17.38 -8.98 3.49
CA LEU A 69 18.33 -8.98 2.39
C LEU A 69 19.52 -8.02 2.60
N GLY A 70 19.54 -7.31 3.74
CA GLY A 70 20.63 -6.39 4.08
C GLY A 70 20.66 -5.11 3.25
N ILE A 71 19.51 -4.71 2.65
CA ILE A 71 19.40 -3.48 1.84
C ILE A 71 19.43 -2.27 2.79
N ASP A 72 18.50 -2.26 3.77
CA ASP A 72 18.40 -1.21 4.78
C ASP A 72 18.01 -1.80 6.14
N PRO A 73 18.48 -1.23 7.25
CA PRO A 73 18.10 -1.69 8.59
C PRO A 73 16.63 -1.38 8.88
N ILE A 74 15.99 -2.23 9.68
CA ILE A 74 14.56 -2.12 10.03
C ILE A 74 14.19 -0.73 10.58
N GLY A 75 15.10 -0.07 11.31
CA GLY A 75 14.86 1.26 11.87
C GLY A 75 14.76 2.36 10.82
N VAL A 76 15.38 2.20 9.65
CA VAL A 76 15.25 3.13 8.51
C VAL A 76 13.92 2.87 7.82
N ILE A 77 13.65 1.63 7.44
CA ILE A 77 12.43 1.26 6.70
C ILE A 77 11.17 1.56 7.53
N SER A 78 11.17 1.26 8.82
CA SER A 78 9.99 1.51 9.67
C SER A 78 9.63 3.00 9.77
N ARG A 79 10.61 3.91 9.69
CA ARG A 79 10.35 5.36 9.67
C ARG A 79 9.61 5.81 8.42
N GLU A 80 9.86 5.17 7.28
CA GLU A 80 9.14 5.45 6.03
C GLU A 80 7.67 5.00 6.11
N TYR A 81 7.39 3.91 6.82
CA TYR A 81 6.02 3.43 7.07
C TYR A 81 5.28 4.22 8.15
N MET A 82 5.99 4.87 9.06
CA MET A 82 5.45 5.57 10.22
C MET A 82 5.88 7.04 10.25
N ASN A 83 5.87 7.71 9.11
CA ASN A 83 6.21 9.13 9.04
C ASN A 83 5.00 10.03 9.37
N LYS A 84 5.27 11.34 9.52
CA LYS A 84 4.25 12.33 9.91
C LYS A 84 3.05 12.37 8.97
N VAL A 85 3.26 12.12 7.69
CA VAL A 85 2.21 12.19 6.67
C VAL A 85 1.23 11.02 6.81
N GLN A 86 1.73 9.80 7.09
CA GLN A 86 0.86 8.65 7.34
C GLN A 86 -0.01 8.85 8.59
N PHE A 87 0.55 9.43 9.67
CA PHE A 87 -0.25 9.76 10.85
C PHE A 87 -1.31 10.82 10.56
N LEU A 88 -1.00 11.83 9.75
CA LEU A 88 -1.98 12.81 9.31
C LEU A 88 -3.13 12.17 8.54
N PHE A 89 -2.82 11.30 7.57
CA PHE A 89 -3.84 10.58 6.83
C PHE A 89 -4.66 9.63 7.71
N ALA A 90 -4.01 8.89 8.60
CA ALA A 90 -4.71 8.02 9.55
C ALA A 90 -5.70 8.80 10.41
N GLY A 91 -5.29 9.95 10.95
CA GLY A 91 -6.17 10.85 11.70
C GLY A 91 -7.34 11.36 10.87
N GLY A 92 -7.09 11.80 9.64
CA GLY A 92 -8.12 12.24 8.70
C GLY A 92 -9.14 11.14 8.39
N PHE A 93 -8.68 9.92 8.13
CA PHE A 93 -9.56 8.77 7.90
C PHE A 93 -10.39 8.41 9.13
N MET A 94 -9.80 8.46 10.33
CA MET A 94 -10.52 8.22 11.58
C MET A 94 -11.66 9.24 11.78
N ILE A 95 -11.39 10.53 11.53
CA ILE A 95 -12.40 11.59 11.57
C ILE A 95 -13.48 11.33 10.51
N GLY A 96 -13.10 11.01 9.28
CA GLY A 96 -14.02 10.70 8.17
C GLY A 96 -14.96 9.53 8.51
N ILE A 97 -14.42 8.44 9.05
CA ILE A 97 -15.19 7.27 9.48
C ILE A 97 -16.14 7.64 10.63
N ALA A 98 -15.67 8.42 11.61
CA ALA A 98 -16.51 8.90 12.70
C ALA A 98 -17.67 9.77 12.20
N MET A 99 -17.41 10.69 11.26
CA MET A 99 -18.43 11.52 10.63
C MET A 99 -19.48 10.68 9.88
N GLN A 100 -19.05 9.65 9.17
CA GLN A 100 -19.97 8.72 8.47
C GLN A 100 -20.79 7.90 9.46
N LYS A 101 -20.16 7.33 10.48
CA LYS A 101 -20.83 6.48 11.47
C LYS A 101 -21.92 7.21 12.24
N TRP A 102 -21.74 8.50 12.52
CA TRP A 102 -22.67 9.32 13.28
C TRP A 102 -23.56 10.23 12.42
N ASP A 103 -23.52 10.07 11.08
CA ASP A 103 -24.26 10.89 10.12
C ASP A 103 -24.08 12.41 10.33
N LEU A 104 -22.91 12.84 10.80
CA LEU A 104 -22.64 14.22 11.16
C LEU A 104 -22.82 15.16 9.95
N HIS A 105 -22.38 14.74 8.78
CA HIS A 105 -22.55 15.50 7.53
C HIS A 105 -24.02 15.76 7.20
N LYS A 106 -24.92 14.80 7.45
CA LYS A 106 -26.38 14.97 7.25
C LYS A 106 -26.97 15.93 8.28
N ARG A 107 -26.54 15.83 9.55
CA ARG A 107 -27.01 16.74 10.61
C ARG A 107 -26.60 18.18 10.35
N ILE A 108 -25.37 18.41 9.89
CA ILE A 108 -24.88 19.74 9.52
C ILE A 108 -25.70 20.27 8.34
N ALA A 109 -25.89 19.49 7.27
CA ALA A 109 -26.67 19.88 6.10
C ALA A 109 -28.11 20.23 6.47
N LEU A 110 -28.79 19.42 7.28
CA LEU A 110 -30.17 19.66 7.72
C LEU A 110 -30.27 20.93 8.58
N ASN A 111 -29.31 21.18 9.46
CA ASN A 111 -29.31 22.41 10.25
C ASN A 111 -29.12 23.64 9.36
N ILE A 112 -28.21 23.61 8.41
CA ILE A 112 -28.03 24.72 7.46
C ILE A 112 -29.29 24.96 6.65
N LEU A 113 -29.94 23.91 6.12
CA LEU A 113 -31.19 24.01 5.38
C LEU A 113 -32.31 24.58 6.24
N LYS A 114 -32.40 24.21 7.51
CA LYS A 114 -33.39 24.74 8.44
C LYS A 114 -33.23 26.26 8.64
N TYR A 115 -32.00 26.75 8.80
CA TYR A 115 -31.72 28.18 8.92
C TYR A 115 -32.01 28.93 7.62
N LEU A 116 -31.63 28.38 6.46
CA LEU A 116 -31.93 28.98 5.16
C LEU A 116 -33.44 29.03 4.89
N SER A 117 -34.17 27.97 5.23
CA SER A 117 -35.65 27.94 5.04
C SER A 117 -36.39 28.96 5.93
N LEU A 118 -35.83 29.24 7.13
CA LEU A 118 -36.39 30.29 8.02
C LEU A 118 -36.15 31.72 7.50
N ILE A 119 -35.10 31.94 6.70
CA ILE A 119 -34.80 33.26 6.09
C ILE A 119 -35.65 33.51 4.84
N HIS A 120 -36.15 32.47 4.17
CA HIS A 120 -36.96 32.58 2.96
C HIS A 120 -38.49 32.63 3.23
N ILE A 121 -38.94 32.51 4.46
CA ILE A 121 -40.30 32.71 4.88
C ILE A 121 -40.42 34.11 5.51
#